data_694c5136e063a4722996bc9c83d46718
#
_entry.id   694c5136e063a4722996bc9c83d46718
#
_cell.length_a   1.000
_cell.length_b   1.000
_cell.length_c   1.000
_cell.angle_alpha   90.00
_cell.angle_beta   90.00
_cell.angle_gamma   90.00
#
_symmetry.space_group_name_H-M   'P 1'
#
loop_
_entity.id
_entity.type
_entity.pdbx_description
1 polymer ?
#
loop_
_entity_poly.entity_id
_entity_poly.type
_entity_poly.pdbx_seq_one_letter_code
_entity_poly.pdbx_strand_id
1 'polypeptide(L)'
;MTASIAITDFDFAMQPANSDALIAAWMPEIEAAAATHVPDDRFVAFLTAALRLGSRSKSLKGFNMMEVVEKAGYSRSTFFRLFEGYTGFLFKGYQLTCLLSTKVYEKHLNQQQMTLDEFCKFTVDVFFGANCTIPHEILQMLWREHDVTHQEFHPHVNGLAPIMREYLARNPATQHLQIDVDELKGVLNNLDLVILNARLENNELWATPFYYKKLRKMLKGYFVACE
;
A
#
# COMPACT_ATOMS: atom_id res chain seq x y z
N MET A 1 24.01 -9.31 -5.91
CA MET A 1 22.87 -10.23 -6.14
C MET A 1 21.77 -9.82 -5.21
N THR A 2 20.90 -8.92 -5.61
CA THR A 2 19.69 -8.51 -4.89
C THR A 2 18.68 -9.64 -5.12
N ALA A 3 18.38 -10.39 -4.08
CA ALA A 3 17.32 -11.39 -4.12
C ALA A 3 16.01 -10.64 -4.40
N SER A 4 15.52 -10.75 -5.62
CA SER A 4 14.14 -10.39 -5.97
C SER A 4 13.25 -11.32 -5.16
N ILE A 5 12.70 -10.83 -4.04
CA ILE A 5 11.66 -11.55 -3.33
C ILE A 5 10.43 -11.41 -4.21
N ALA A 6 10.21 -12.38 -5.08
CA ALA A 6 8.95 -12.53 -5.76
C ALA A 6 7.90 -12.75 -4.66
N ILE A 7 6.96 -11.82 -4.51
CA ILE A 7 5.74 -12.04 -3.73
C ILE A 7 4.91 -13.05 -4.53
N THR A 8 5.29 -14.32 -4.47
CA THR A 8 4.73 -15.35 -5.35
C THR A 8 3.73 -16.25 -4.67
N ASP A 9 3.65 -16.22 -3.33
CA ASP A 9 2.75 -17.07 -2.57
C ASP A 9 1.84 -16.28 -1.63
N PHE A 10 0.54 -16.54 -1.72
CA PHE A 10 -0.46 -16.03 -0.78
C PHE A 10 -0.07 -16.34 0.68
N ASP A 11 0.44 -17.53 0.95
CA ASP A 11 0.90 -17.93 2.28
C ASP A 11 2.05 -17.04 2.79
N PHE A 12 2.89 -16.55 1.90
CA PHE A 12 3.95 -15.61 2.24
C PHE A 12 3.39 -14.23 2.62
N ALA A 13 2.45 -13.69 1.83
CA ALA A 13 1.87 -12.36 2.07
C ALA A 13 1.01 -12.29 3.34
N MET A 14 0.42 -13.43 3.75
CA MET A 14 -0.55 -13.49 4.85
C MET A 14 0.04 -13.92 6.19
N GLN A 15 1.30 -14.37 6.26
CA GLN A 15 1.92 -14.69 7.54
C GLN A 15 2.41 -13.42 8.24
N PRO A 16 2.01 -13.14 9.50
CA PRO A 16 2.50 -11.99 10.26
C PRO A 16 4.04 -11.90 10.35
N ALA A 17 4.72 -13.04 10.38
CA ALA A 17 6.17 -13.13 10.33
C ALA A 17 6.77 -12.61 9.01
N ASN A 18 6.01 -12.64 7.93
CA ASN A 18 6.44 -12.22 6.60
C ASN A 18 6.15 -10.74 6.31
N SER A 19 5.21 -10.11 7.03
CA SER A 19 4.99 -8.67 6.93
C SER A 19 6.25 -7.89 7.34
N ASP A 20 6.95 -8.33 8.39
CA ASP A 20 8.21 -7.72 8.82
C ASP A 20 9.32 -7.93 7.78
N ALA A 21 9.38 -9.10 7.14
CA ALA A 21 10.33 -9.38 6.08
C ALA A 21 10.02 -8.58 4.80
N LEU A 22 8.74 -8.39 4.45
CA LEU A 22 8.29 -7.54 3.35
C LEU A 22 8.62 -6.07 3.61
N ILE A 23 8.30 -5.56 4.79
CA ILE A 23 8.65 -4.20 5.21
C ILE A 23 10.16 -4.02 5.16
N ALA A 24 10.94 -4.94 5.72
CA ALA A 24 12.39 -4.89 5.70
C ALA A 24 12.96 -4.92 4.27
N ALA A 25 12.36 -5.69 3.37
CA ALA A 25 12.78 -5.76 1.97
C ALA A 25 12.45 -4.48 1.18
N TRP A 26 11.33 -3.81 1.52
CA TRP A 26 10.88 -2.59 0.84
C TRP A 26 11.43 -1.31 1.48
N MET A 27 11.86 -1.35 2.75
CA MET A 27 12.37 -0.17 3.46
C MET A 27 13.48 0.57 2.71
N PRO A 28 14.52 -0.08 2.15
CA PRO A 28 15.55 0.64 1.42
C PRO A 28 15.01 1.39 0.18
N GLU A 29 14.03 0.81 -0.52
CA GLU A 29 13.41 1.44 -1.69
C GLU A 29 12.47 2.58 -1.25
N ILE A 30 11.74 2.41 -0.15
CA ILE A 30 10.89 3.44 0.45
C ILE A 30 11.77 4.59 0.95
N GLU A 31 12.86 4.33 1.65
CA GLU A 31 13.81 5.35 2.13
C GLU A 31 14.44 6.12 0.96
N ALA A 32 14.88 5.41 -0.09
CA ALA A 32 15.44 6.03 -1.28
C ALA A 32 14.42 6.89 -2.04
N ALA A 33 13.19 6.41 -2.20
CA ALA A 33 12.12 7.16 -2.84
C ALA A 33 11.69 8.36 -1.98
N ALA A 34 11.60 8.19 -0.66
CA ALA A 34 11.30 9.27 0.27
C ALA A 34 12.35 10.40 0.20
N ALA A 35 13.63 10.05 0.18
CA ALA A 35 14.72 11.03 0.05
C ALA A 35 14.64 11.81 -1.28
N THR A 36 14.07 11.22 -2.32
CA THR A 36 14.00 11.87 -3.65
C THR A 36 12.73 12.72 -3.83
N HIS A 37 11.64 12.38 -3.15
CA HIS A 37 10.32 12.95 -3.42
C HIS A 37 9.71 13.77 -2.28
N VAL A 38 10.30 13.75 -1.09
CA VAL A 38 9.82 14.51 0.05
C VAL A 38 10.76 15.68 0.33
N PRO A 39 10.29 16.92 0.17
CA PRO A 39 11.14 18.11 0.29
C PRO A 39 11.56 18.44 1.72
N ASP A 40 11.14 17.68 2.73
CA ASP A 40 11.45 17.94 4.15
C ASP A 40 12.10 16.71 4.80
N ASP A 41 13.42 16.80 5.02
CA ASP A 41 14.23 15.75 5.67
C ASP A 41 13.68 15.35 7.06
N ARG A 42 13.04 16.29 7.76
CA ARG A 42 12.43 16.03 9.07
C ARG A 42 11.23 15.10 8.95
N PHE A 43 10.42 15.30 7.91
CA PHE A 43 9.28 14.41 7.65
C PHE A 43 9.77 13.00 7.35
N VAL A 44 10.78 12.86 6.51
CA VAL A 44 11.43 11.57 6.20
C VAL A 44 11.95 10.89 7.46
N ALA A 45 12.63 11.64 8.32
CA ALA A 45 13.19 11.12 9.57
C ALA A 45 12.09 10.60 10.52
N PHE A 46 10.99 11.35 10.69
CA PHE A 46 9.85 10.89 11.51
C PHE A 46 9.17 9.66 10.92
N LEU A 47 8.95 9.62 9.61
CA LEU A 47 8.34 8.48 8.96
C LEU A 47 9.23 7.23 9.08
N THR A 48 10.51 7.36 8.81
CA THR A 48 11.49 6.25 8.93
C THR A 48 11.55 5.72 10.36
N ALA A 49 11.56 6.61 11.35
CA ALA A 49 11.52 6.23 12.76
C ALA A 49 10.22 5.46 13.08
N ALA A 50 9.08 5.93 12.60
CA ALA A 50 7.79 5.30 12.80
C ALA A 50 7.69 3.91 12.14
N LEU A 51 8.14 3.77 10.90
CA LEU A 51 8.15 2.49 10.19
C LEU A 51 9.05 1.47 10.89
N ARG A 52 10.23 1.88 11.35
CA ARG A 52 11.15 1.00 12.11
C ARG A 52 10.62 0.61 13.49
N LEU A 53 9.80 1.43 14.13
CA LEU A 53 9.13 1.12 15.39
C LEU A 53 7.89 0.26 15.13
N GLY A 54 7.10 0.60 14.12
CA GLY A 54 5.90 -0.10 13.74
C GLY A 54 6.16 -1.55 13.32
N SER A 55 7.27 -1.81 12.61
CA SER A 55 7.69 -3.17 12.26
C SER A 55 8.00 -4.05 13.48
N ARG A 56 8.25 -3.47 14.64
CA ARG A 56 8.52 -4.17 15.90
C ARG A 56 7.28 -4.30 16.79
N SER A 57 6.24 -3.52 16.54
CA SER A 57 5.04 -3.47 17.36
C SER A 57 3.83 -4.03 16.60
N LYS A 58 3.24 -5.11 17.12
CA LYS A 58 2.03 -5.73 16.53
C LYS A 58 0.75 -4.94 16.79
N SER A 59 0.78 -3.85 17.55
CA SER A 59 -0.38 -3.01 17.84
C SER A 59 0.02 -1.58 18.17
N LEU A 60 -0.90 -0.63 17.96
CA LEU A 60 -0.73 0.78 18.38
C LEU A 60 -0.56 0.95 19.89
N LYS A 61 -0.98 0.00 20.71
CA LYS A 61 -0.76 0.04 22.17
C LYS A 61 0.72 0.04 22.54
N GLY A 62 1.58 -0.45 21.65
CA GLY A 62 3.04 -0.38 21.79
C GLY A 62 3.69 0.75 21.01
N PHE A 63 2.91 1.55 20.26
CA PHE A 63 3.42 2.65 19.46
C PHE A 63 3.43 3.95 20.27
N ASN A 64 4.59 4.28 20.80
CA ASN A 64 4.75 5.50 21.57
C ASN A 64 5.29 6.62 20.66
N MET A 65 4.49 7.68 20.47
CA MET A 65 4.91 8.83 19.67
C MET A 65 6.18 9.51 20.20
N MET A 66 6.41 9.47 21.51
CA MET A 66 7.65 10.03 22.08
C MET A 66 8.89 9.27 21.61
N GLU A 67 8.77 7.95 21.43
CA GLU A 67 9.86 7.15 20.86
C GLU A 67 10.11 7.48 19.39
N VAL A 68 9.05 7.79 18.62
CA VAL A 68 9.20 8.26 17.23
C VAL A 68 9.97 9.58 17.20
N VAL A 69 9.59 10.54 18.06
CA VAL A 69 10.24 11.84 18.15
C VAL A 69 11.71 11.69 18.56
N GLU A 70 11.99 10.87 19.55
CA GLU A 70 13.35 10.62 20.04
C GLU A 70 14.20 9.94 18.95
N LYS A 71 13.67 8.89 18.31
CA LYS A 71 14.40 8.19 17.24
C LYS A 71 14.62 9.01 15.99
N ALA A 72 13.71 9.93 15.68
CA ALA A 72 13.87 10.88 14.58
C ALA A 72 14.93 11.95 14.86
N GLY A 73 15.33 12.13 16.12
CA GLY A 73 16.34 13.12 16.51
C GLY A 73 15.85 14.57 16.53
N TYR A 74 14.53 14.77 16.61
CA TYR A 74 13.93 16.10 16.62
C TYR A 74 13.14 16.39 17.90
N SER A 75 12.70 17.64 18.07
CA SER A 75 11.91 18.05 19.22
C SER A 75 10.42 17.74 19.03
N ARG A 76 9.69 17.61 20.15
CA ARG A 76 8.23 17.48 20.15
C ARG A 76 7.55 18.67 19.46
N SER A 77 8.06 19.89 19.65
CA SER A 77 7.50 21.09 18.99
C SER A 77 7.66 21.03 17.46
N THR A 78 8.76 20.47 16.97
CA THR A 78 8.96 20.24 15.53
C THR A 78 7.94 19.26 15.00
N PHE A 79 7.66 18.17 15.72
CA PHE A 79 6.65 17.19 15.35
C PHE A 79 5.25 17.83 15.24
N PHE A 80 4.81 18.54 16.30
CA PHE A 80 3.48 19.16 16.30
C PHE A 80 3.31 20.24 15.22
N ARG A 81 4.37 20.99 14.92
CA ARG A 81 4.34 21.99 13.84
C ARG A 81 4.20 21.35 12.45
N LEU A 82 4.79 20.16 12.23
CA LEU A 82 4.73 19.46 10.94
C LEU A 82 3.42 18.71 10.73
N PHE A 83 2.86 18.16 11.79
CA PHE A 83 1.77 17.19 11.69
C PHE A 83 0.47 17.59 12.37
N GLU A 84 0.46 18.72 13.10
CA GLU A 84 -0.72 19.19 13.85
C GLU A 84 -1.22 18.19 14.92
N GLY A 85 -0.49 17.11 15.15
CA GLY A 85 -0.80 16.08 16.11
C GLY A 85 -0.52 14.67 15.60
N TYR A 86 -0.95 13.69 16.38
CA TYR A 86 -0.71 12.29 16.09
C TYR A 86 -1.49 11.80 14.86
N THR A 87 -2.76 12.15 14.76
CA THR A 87 -3.62 11.77 13.63
C THR A 87 -3.12 12.35 12.32
N GLY A 88 -2.74 13.63 12.30
CA GLY A 88 -2.15 14.25 11.13
C GLY A 88 -0.85 13.59 10.69
N PHE A 89 -0.02 13.15 11.64
CA PHE A 89 1.17 12.36 11.34
C PHE A 89 0.83 11.02 10.67
N LEU A 90 -0.10 10.28 11.22
CA LEU A 90 -0.51 8.99 10.66
C LEU A 90 -1.12 9.13 9.27
N PHE A 91 -1.95 10.15 9.07
CA PHE A 91 -2.58 10.42 7.79
C PHE A 91 -1.54 10.79 6.71
N LYS A 92 -0.64 11.72 7.01
CA LYS A 92 0.45 12.08 6.09
C LYS A 92 1.39 10.91 5.84
N GLY A 93 1.68 10.11 6.86
CA GLY A 93 2.46 8.89 6.73
C GLY A 93 1.79 7.86 5.81
N TYR A 94 0.48 7.67 5.96
CA TYR A 94 -0.31 6.81 5.08
C TYR A 94 -0.28 7.30 3.63
N GLN A 95 -0.57 8.58 3.38
CA GLN A 95 -0.53 9.16 2.03
C GLN A 95 0.84 8.98 1.37
N LEU A 96 1.90 9.24 2.11
CA LEU A 96 3.26 9.05 1.60
C LEU A 96 3.57 7.58 1.32
N THR A 97 3.19 6.67 2.21
CA THR A 97 3.38 5.24 1.98
C THR A 97 2.65 4.77 0.72
N CYS A 98 1.44 5.25 0.48
CA CYS A 98 0.69 4.99 -0.76
C CYS A 98 1.44 5.51 -2.00
N LEU A 99 1.96 6.73 -1.95
CA LEU A 99 2.73 7.32 -3.05
C LEU A 99 4.01 6.52 -3.35
N LEU A 100 4.73 6.12 -2.30
CA LEU A 100 5.96 5.34 -2.44
C LEU A 100 5.68 3.91 -2.96
N SER A 101 4.61 3.29 -2.47
CA SER A 101 4.15 2.00 -2.98
C SER A 101 3.84 2.05 -4.47
N THR A 102 3.28 3.16 -4.95
CA THR A 102 3.02 3.40 -6.37
C THR A 102 4.32 3.37 -7.19
N LYS A 103 5.40 3.98 -6.69
CA LYS A 103 6.71 3.97 -7.36
C LYS A 103 7.36 2.59 -7.39
N VAL A 104 7.25 1.84 -6.31
CA VAL A 104 7.74 0.45 -6.25
C VAL A 104 6.96 -0.43 -7.23
N TYR A 105 5.65 -0.24 -7.30
CA TYR A 105 4.78 -0.94 -8.23
C TYR A 105 5.15 -0.66 -9.69
N GLU A 106 5.33 0.62 -10.04
CA GLU A 106 5.77 1.06 -11.37
C GLU A 106 7.08 0.40 -11.77
N LYS A 107 8.07 0.39 -10.89
CA LYS A 107 9.34 -0.26 -11.11
C LYS A 107 9.19 -1.76 -11.42
N HIS A 108 8.35 -2.46 -10.68
CA HIS A 108 8.09 -3.89 -10.90
C HIS A 108 7.42 -4.15 -12.25
N LEU A 109 6.40 -3.37 -12.60
CA LEU A 109 5.74 -3.47 -13.91
C LEU A 109 6.72 -3.21 -15.08
N ASN A 110 7.68 -2.31 -14.88
CA ASN A 110 8.69 -2.01 -15.91
C ASN A 110 9.72 -3.13 -16.12
N GLN A 111 9.86 -4.04 -15.17
CA GLN A 111 10.85 -5.12 -15.21
C GLN A 111 10.30 -6.47 -15.67
N GLN A 112 8.97 -6.64 -15.73
CA GLN A 112 8.34 -7.93 -16.00
C GLN A 112 7.28 -7.83 -17.07
N GLN A 113 7.23 -8.85 -17.94
CA GLN A 113 6.09 -9.10 -18.81
C GLN A 113 5.22 -10.18 -18.16
N MET A 114 3.95 -9.88 -17.96
CA MET A 114 3.02 -10.76 -17.26
C MET A 114 1.86 -11.12 -18.19
N THR A 115 1.37 -12.34 -18.09
CA THR A 115 0.04 -12.69 -18.58
C THR A 115 -1.02 -11.92 -17.78
N LEU A 116 -2.24 -11.83 -18.29
CA LEU A 116 -3.34 -11.19 -17.58
C LEU A 116 -3.58 -11.82 -16.18
N ASP A 117 -3.42 -13.14 -16.07
CA ASP A 117 -3.62 -13.84 -14.80
C ASP A 117 -2.52 -13.51 -13.76
N GLU A 118 -1.27 -13.42 -14.21
CA GLU A 118 -0.15 -12.99 -13.38
C GLU A 118 -0.27 -11.52 -12.97
N PHE A 119 -0.70 -10.65 -13.88
CA PHE A 119 -0.96 -9.26 -13.60
C PHE A 119 -2.08 -9.08 -12.55
N CYS A 120 -3.21 -9.79 -12.70
CA CYS A 120 -4.28 -9.78 -11.70
C CYS A 120 -3.80 -10.31 -10.35
N LYS A 121 -2.99 -11.38 -10.35
CA LYS A 121 -2.38 -11.92 -9.14
C LYS A 121 -1.50 -10.87 -8.48
N PHE A 122 -0.57 -10.28 -9.22
CA PHE A 122 0.36 -9.28 -8.71
C PHE A 122 -0.39 -8.06 -8.13
N THR A 123 -1.41 -7.56 -8.84
CA THR A 123 -2.22 -6.44 -8.36
C THR A 123 -2.91 -6.76 -7.03
N VAL A 124 -3.55 -7.92 -6.93
CA VAL A 124 -4.17 -8.34 -5.67
C VAL A 124 -3.14 -8.53 -4.57
N ASP A 125 -1.97 -9.10 -4.85
CA ASP A 125 -0.87 -9.28 -3.88
C ASP A 125 -0.42 -7.93 -3.30
N VAL A 126 -0.28 -6.90 -4.15
CA VAL A 126 0.11 -5.55 -3.72
C VAL A 126 -0.94 -4.92 -2.80
N PHE A 127 -2.22 -4.97 -3.19
CA PHE A 127 -3.31 -4.43 -2.37
C PHE A 127 -3.46 -5.17 -1.03
N PHE A 128 -3.37 -6.49 -1.05
CA PHE A 128 -3.34 -7.29 0.17
C PHE A 128 -2.14 -6.98 1.05
N GLY A 129 -0.94 -6.97 0.47
CA GLY A 129 0.30 -6.67 1.20
C GLY A 129 0.25 -5.29 1.85
N ALA A 130 -0.16 -4.26 1.11
CA ALA A 130 -0.32 -2.91 1.63
C ALA A 130 -1.31 -2.88 2.81
N ASN A 131 -2.46 -3.54 2.66
CA ASN A 131 -3.45 -3.62 3.72
C ASN A 131 -2.96 -4.43 4.94
N CYS A 132 -2.19 -5.51 4.76
CA CYS A 132 -1.65 -6.31 5.86
C CYS A 132 -0.66 -5.54 6.73
N THR A 133 0.06 -4.57 6.16
CA THR A 133 1.09 -3.80 6.86
C THR A 133 0.53 -2.71 7.78
N ILE A 134 -0.71 -2.28 7.56
CA ILE A 134 -1.34 -1.23 8.37
C ILE A 134 -2.05 -1.86 9.57
N PRO A 135 -1.70 -1.52 10.82
CA PRO A 135 -2.42 -1.99 12.00
C PRO A 135 -3.91 -1.66 11.94
N HIS A 136 -4.74 -2.59 12.39
CA HIS A 136 -6.20 -2.44 12.35
C HIS A 136 -6.70 -1.17 13.05
N GLU A 137 -6.10 -0.83 14.18
CA GLU A 137 -6.43 0.36 14.97
C GLU A 137 -6.12 1.66 14.20
N ILE A 138 -5.05 1.68 13.40
CA ILE A 138 -4.72 2.82 12.51
C ILE A 138 -5.79 2.98 11.44
N LEU A 139 -6.19 1.89 10.80
CA LEU A 139 -7.26 1.94 9.80
C LEU A 139 -8.57 2.44 10.40
N GLN A 140 -8.95 1.93 11.58
CA GLN A 140 -10.16 2.38 12.26
C GLN A 140 -10.11 3.87 12.63
N MET A 141 -8.96 4.35 13.09
CA MET A 141 -8.78 5.75 13.44
C MET A 141 -8.83 6.63 12.20
N LEU A 142 -8.09 6.29 11.14
CA LEU A 142 -8.13 7.00 9.87
C LEU A 142 -9.56 7.07 9.32
N TRP A 143 -10.30 5.97 9.40
CA TRP A 143 -11.67 5.89 8.93
C TRP A 143 -12.66 6.74 9.74
N ARG A 144 -12.46 6.89 11.05
CA ARG A 144 -13.37 7.64 11.93
C ARG A 144 -13.12 9.14 11.94
N GLU A 145 -11.87 9.56 11.86
CA GLU A 145 -11.48 10.96 12.07
C GLU A 145 -11.44 11.77 10.77
N HIS A 146 -11.25 11.11 9.65
CA HIS A 146 -11.37 11.74 8.36
C HIS A 146 -12.74 11.35 7.78
N ASP A 147 -13.60 12.35 7.56
CA ASP A 147 -14.81 12.23 6.73
C ASP A 147 -14.31 12.03 5.28
N VAL A 148 -13.83 10.82 5.05
CA VAL A 148 -12.94 10.48 3.95
C VAL A 148 -13.79 10.42 2.69
N THR A 149 -13.87 11.51 1.99
CA THR A 149 -14.21 11.43 0.58
C THR A 149 -13.24 10.46 -0.07
N HIS A 150 -13.76 9.49 -0.79
CA HIS A 150 -12.98 8.38 -1.36
C HIS A 150 -11.68 8.79 -2.04
N GLN A 151 -11.59 10.00 -2.58
CA GLN A 151 -10.42 10.51 -3.29
C GLN A 151 -9.22 10.82 -2.38
N GLU A 152 -9.45 11.24 -1.15
CA GLU A 152 -8.35 11.56 -0.21
C GLU A 152 -7.81 10.31 0.49
N PHE A 153 -8.66 9.31 0.67
CA PHE A 153 -8.29 8.05 1.35
C PHE A 153 -7.57 7.06 0.43
N HIS A 154 -7.78 7.13 -0.87
CA HIS A 154 -7.17 6.22 -1.84
C HIS A 154 -6.18 6.93 -2.80
N PRO A 155 -5.21 7.72 -2.28
CA PRO A 155 -4.29 8.47 -3.14
C PRO A 155 -3.45 7.56 -4.04
N HIS A 156 -3.18 6.32 -3.60
CA HIS A 156 -2.47 5.32 -4.39
C HIS A 156 -3.23 4.88 -5.64
N VAL A 157 -4.56 4.79 -5.60
CA VAL A 157 -5.38 4.41 -6.76
C VAL A 157 -5.22 5.43 -7.90
N ASN A 158 -5.25 6.72 -7.56
CA ASN A 158 -5.05 7.79 -8.54
C ASN A 158 -3.68 7.74 -9.20
N GLY A 159 -2.65 7.36 -8.45
CA GLY A 159 -1.28 7.18 -8.98
C GLY A 159 -1.11 5.87 -9.75
N LEU A 160 -1.73 4.78 -9.30
CA LEU A 160 -1.58 3.45 -9.90
C LEU A 160 -2.31 3.29 -11.25
N ALA A 161 -3.52 3.82 -11.38
CA ALA A 161 -4.35 3.60 -12.56
C ALA A 161 -3.68 4.04 -13.87
N PRO A 162 -3.05 5.24 -13.98
CA PRO A 162 -2.31 5.61 -15.17
C PRO A 162 -1.14 4.67 -15.50
N ILE A 163 -0.38 4.26 -14.48
CA ILE A 163 0.77 3.36 -14.61
C ILE A 163 0.31 1.98 -15.10
N MET A 164 -0.76 1.46 -14.53
CA MET A 164 -1.35 0.18 -14.94
C MET A 164 -1.86 0.24 -16.38
N ARG A 165 -2.56 1.30 -16.74
CA ARG A 165 -3.07 1.50 -18.10
C ARG A 165 -1.92 1.52 -19.13
N GLU A 166 -0.85 2.25 -18.84
CA GLU A 166 0.34 2.27 -19.69
C GLU A 166 0.98 0.89 -19.82
N TYR A 167 1.10 0.17 -18.70
CA TYR A 167 1.62 -1.20 -18.72
C TYR A 167 0.75 -2.13 -19.57
N LEU A 168 -0.58 -2.13 -19.37
CA LEU A 168 -1.51 -2.97 -20.12
C LEU A 168 -1.44 -2.69 -21.62
N ALA A 169 -1.31 -1.43 -22.03
CA ALA A 169 -1.24 -1.02 -23.42
C ALA A 169 0.07 -1.46 -24.13
N ARG A 170 1.17 -1.56 -23.42
CA ARG A 170 2.48 -1.95 -23.98
C ARG A 170 2.81 -3.43 -23.84
N ASN A 171 2.12 -4.15 -22.96
CA ASN A 171 2.38 -5.57 -22.72
C ASN A 171 1.67 -6.41 -23.80
N PRO A 172 2.40 -7.22 -24.61
CA PRO A 172 1.83 -8.00 -25.70
C PRO A 172 0.68 -8.91 -25.29
N ALA A 173 0.68 -9.41 -24.05
CA ALA A 173 -0.35 -10.29 -23.54
C ALA A 173 -1.67 -9.57 -23.19
N THR A 174 -1.66 -8.24 -23.08
CA THR A 174 -2.79 -7.42 -22.60
C THR A 174 -3.10 -6.20 -23.45
N GLN A 175 -2.27 -5.90 -24.46
CA GLN A 175 -2.42 -4.70 -25.31
C GLN A 175 -3.76 -4.63 -26.08
N HIS A 176 -4.47 -5.75 -26.20
CA HIS A 176 -5.79 -5.81 -26.83
C HIS A 176 -6.90 -5.28 -25.92
N LEU A 177 -6.65 -5.16 -24.62
CA LEU A 177 -7.61 -4.63 -23.65
C LEU A 177 -7.76 -3.12 -23.82
N GLN A 178 -8.98 -2.68 -24.10
CA GLN A 178 -9.31 -1.26 -24.26
C GLN A 178 -9.92 -0.73 -22.95
N ILE A 179 -9.06 -0.32 -22.04
CA ILE A 179 -9.46 0.15 -20.72
C ILE A 179 -9.00 1.59 -20.55
N ASP A 180 -9.88 2.47 -20.15
CA ASP A 180 -9.50 3.83 -19.82
C ASP A 180 -9.03 3.96 -18.36
N VAL A 181 -8.42 5.11 -18.04
CA VAL A 181 -7.85 5.37 -16.71
C VAL A 181 -8.93 5.48 -15.65
N ASP A 182 -10.10 6.05 -15.98
CA ASP A 182 -11.16 6.29 -14.99
C ASP A 182 -11.92 4.99 -14.68
N GLU A 183 -12.10 4.12 -15.67
CA GLU A 183 -12.58 2.76 -15.44
C GLU A 183 -11.62 1.99 -14.52
N LEU A 184 -10.32 2.07 -14.79
CA LEU A 184 -9.31 1.43 -13.95
C LEU A 184 -9.33 1.94 -12.51
N LYS A 185 -9.47 3.27 -12.31
CA LYS A 185 -9.65 3.85 -10.97
C LYS A 185 -10.87 3.27 -10.27
N GLY A 186 -12.01 3.16 -10.96
CA GLY A 186 -13.22 2.57 -10.41
C GLY A 186 -13.01 1.13 -9.93
N VAL A 187 -12.34 0.31 -10.73
CA VAL A 187 -12.05 -1.08 -10.39
C VAL A 187 -11.08 -1.20 -9.21
N LEU A 188 -10.01 -0.41 -9.21
CA LEU A 188 -9.03 -0.43 -8.13
C LEU A 188 -9.62 0.09 -6.81
N ASN A 189 -10.46 1.14 -6.87
CA ASN A 189 -11.20 1.62 -5.70
C ASN A 189 -12.12 0.53 -5.14
N ASN A 190 -12.85 -0.17 -6.01
CA ASN A 190 -13.72 -1.26 -5.57
C ASN A 190 -12.90 -2.41 -4.95
N LEU A 191 -11.75 -2.76 -5.52
CA LEU A 191 -10.86 -3.77 -4.97
C LEU A 191 -10.39 -3.39 -3.57
N ASP A 192 -9.92 -2.17 -3.40
CA ASP A 192 -9.41 -1.67 -2.12
C ASP A 192 -10.52 -1.56 -1.07
N LEU A 193 -11.68 -1.02 -1.44
CA LEU A 193 -12.86 -0.93 -0.56
C LEU A 193 -13.33 -2.29 -0.07
N VAL A 194 -13.34 -3.30 -0.93
CA VAL A 194 -13.75 -4.66 -0.55
C VAL A 194 -12.79 -5.24 0.48
N ILE A 195 -11.47 -5.03 0.31
CA ILE A 195 -10.45 -5.48 1.26
C ILE A 195 -10.57 -4.70 2.57
N LEU A 196 -10.69 -3.39 2.48
CA LEU A 196 -10.75 -2.49 3.62
C LEU A 196 -11.99 -2.74 4.49
N ASN A 197 -13.16 -2.86 3.89
CA ASN A 197 -14.40 -3.15 4.60
C ASN A 197 -14.32 -4.51 5.32
N ALA A 198 -13.82 -5.54 4.66
CA ALA A 198 -13.66 -6.84 5.28
C ALA A 198 -12.72 -6.80 6.49
N ARG A 199 -11.68 -5.97 6.45
CA ARG A 199 -10.77 -5.74 7.59
C ARG A 199 -11.41 -4.93 8.71
N LEU A 200 -12.14 -3.85 8.38
CA LEU A 200 -12.79 -2.98 9.38
C LEU A 200 -13.88 -3.72 10.15
N GLU A 201 -14.59 -4.61 9.50
CA GLU A 201 -15.58 -5.49 10.12
C GLU A 201 -14.96 -6.58 11.00
N ASN A 202 -13.62 -6.62 11.08
CA ASN A 202 -12.86 -7.68 11.77
C ASN A 202 -13.27 -9.09 11.29
N ASN A 203 -13.58 -9.19 10.02
CA ASN A 203 -14.02 -10.42 9.39
C ASN A 203 -12.79 -11.28 9.05
N GLU A 204 -12.57 -12.36 9.77
CA GLU A 204 -11.44 -13.28 9.53
C GLU A 204 -11.40 -13.83 8.09
N LEU A 205 -12.52 -13.77 7.36
CA LEU A 205 -12.61 -14.24 5.98
C LEU A 205 -11.70 -13.46 5.01
N TRP A 206 -11.42 -12.18 5.27
CA TRP A 206 -10.55 -11.38 4.39
C TRP A 206 -9.14 -11.98 4.28
N ALA A 207 -8.65 -12.60 5.34
CA ALA A 207 -7.34 -13.22 5.45
C ALA A 207 -7.33 -14.70 4.98
N THR A 208 -8.29 -15.13 4.19
CA THR A 208 -8.38 -16.52 3.72
C THR A 208 -7.99 -16.66 2.25
N PRO A 209 -7.41 -17.83 1.85
CA PRO A 209 -7.15 -18.15 0.45
C PRO A 209 -8.41 -18.07 -0.43
N PHE A 210 -9.56 -18.36 0.14
CA PHE A 210 -10.85 -18.28 -0.55
C PHE A 210 -11.18 -16.83 -0.95
N TYR A 211 -11.04 -15.89 -0.03
CA TYR A 211 -11.32 -14.48 -0.28
C TYR A 211 -10.34 -13.89 -1.30
N TYR A 212 -9.05 -14.17 -1.14
CA TYR A 212 -8.00 -13.80 -2.08
C TYR A 212 -8.31 -14.31 -3.50
N LYS A 213 -8.70 -15.59 -3.64
CA LYS A 213 -9.08 -16.17 -4.93
C LYS A 213 -10.31 -15.49 -5.54
N LYS A 214 -11.26 -15.04 -4.70
CA LYS A 214 -12.43 -14.27 -5.17
C LYS A 214 -12.02 -12.92 -5.75
N LEU A 215 -11.14 -12.19 -5.07
CA LEU A 215 -10.65 -10.89 -5.54
C LEU A 215 -9.92 -11.02 -6.88
N ARG A 216 -9.07 -12.04 -7.02
CA ARG A 216 -8.42 -12.32 -8.31
C ARG A 216 -9.42 -12.60 -9.43
N LYS A 217 -10.44 -13.41 -9.16
CA LYS A 217 -11.49 -13.69 -10.13
C LYS A 217 -12.31 -12.45 -10.48
N MET A 218 -12.62 -11.62 -9.50
CA MET A 218 -13.32 -10.35 -9.70
C MET A 218 -12.52 -9.43 -10.63
N LEU A 219 -11.26 -9.21 -10.32
CA LEU A 219 -10.37 -8.36 -11.11
C LEU A 219 -10.17 -8.91 -12.54
N LYS A 220 -9.93 -10.23 -12.68
CA LYS A 220 -9.78 -10.88 -13.99
C LYS A 220 -11.08 -10.80 -14.80
N GLY A 221 -12.23 -11.04 -14.17
CA GLY A 221 -13.54 -10.97 -14.83
C GLY A 221 -13.85 -9.58 -15.37
N TYR A 222 -13.40 -8.53 -14.67
CA TYR A 222 -13.49 -7.18 -15.18
C TYR A 222 -12.67 -7.00 -16.47
N PHE A 223 -11.40 -7.39 -16.48
CA PHE A 223 -10.55 -7.24 -17.66
C PHE A 223 -11.04 -8.05 -18.86
N VAL A 224 -11.53 -9.27 -18.64
CA VAL A 224 -12.12 -10.09 -19.70
C VAL A 224 -13.42 -9.47 -20.28
N ALA A 225 -14.16 -8.71 -19.50
CA ALA A 225 -15.33 -7.98 -19.98
C ALA A 225 -14.97 -6.74 -20.83
N CYS A 226 -13.70 -6.34 -20.86
CA CYS A 226 -13.17 -5.24 -21.66
C CYS A 226 -12.50 -5.72 -22.98
N GLU A 227 -12.57 -7.01 -23.31
CA GLU A 227 -12.16 -7.57 -24.59
C GLU A 227 -13.20 -7.27 -25.68
#